data_44a9ed6437db527ec0f84f7a9558b1e4
#
_entry.id   44a9ed6437db527ec0f84f7a9558b1e4
#
_cell.length_a   1.000
_cell.length_b   1.000
_cell.length_c   1.000
_cell.angle_alpha   90.00
_cell.angle_beta   90.00
_cell.angle_gamma   90.00
#
_symmetry.space_group_name_H-M   'P 1'
#
loop_
_entity.id
_entity.type
_entity.pdbx_description
1 polymer ?
#
loop_
_entity_poly.entity_id
_entity_poly.type
_entity_poly.pdbx_seq_one_letter_code
_entity_poly.pdbx_strand_id
1 'polypeptide(L)'
;MQIYLLRHGQTEYNAQHRYQGQQDIPLSAAGRAQLRPAGFMPDVVYVSPLIRARQTAEIFFPGCPQIIVQDLREMCFGSFEGRHYIHIEHDPDYLAWLEANKTAARPDGERIQDFCNRSCAAFAKLVEESLAQHKQQLVIVAHGGIQMAVMSRYGLPRRDYHDWCGPNAGGYRLDVANWQTDHTLQLLETVQYTKATQSETAL
;
A
#
# COMPACT_ATOMS: atom_id res chain seq x y z
N MET A 1 -10.26 -1.25 18.22
CA MET A 1 -10.51 -1.47 16.77
C MET A 1 -9.20 -1.96 16.13
N GLN A 2 -9.27 -2.93 15.22
CA GLN A 2 -8.11 -3.40 14.45
C GLN A 2 -8.12 -2.81 13.04
N ILE A 3 -6.93 -2.50 12.50
CA ILE A 3 -6.76 -2.02 11.13
C ILE A 3 -5.97 -3.05 10.33
N TYR A 4 -6.42 -3.33 9.12
CA TYR A 4 -5.67 -4.09 8.11
C TYR A 4 -5.25 -3.12 7.01
N LEU A 5 -3.96 -2.79 6.95
CA LEU A 5 -3.37 -1.93 5.93
C LEU A 5 -2.61 -2.80 4.92
N LEU A 6 -3.26 -3.09 3.80
CA LEU A 6 -2.85 -4.12 2.84
C LEU A 6 -2.32 -3.50 1.54
N ARG A 7 -1.32 -4.13 0.95
CA ARG A 7 -0.78 -3.82 -0.38
C ARG A 7 -1.41 -4.72 -1.43
N HIS A 8 -1.67 -4.17 -2.62
CA HIS A 8 -2.14 -4.92 -3.77
C HIS A 8 -1.23 -6.10 -4.15
N GLY A 9 -1.78 -7.08 -4.87
CA GLY A 9 -1.06 -8.20 -5.45
C GLY A 9 -0.07 -7.78 -6.54
N GLN A 10 0.71 -8.73 -7.05
CA GLN A 10 1.75 -8.47 -8.04
C GLN A 10 1.15 -8.05 -9.41
N THR A 11 1.73 -7.02 -10.03
CA THR A 11 1.48 -6.59 -11.41
C THR A 11 2.67 -6.95 -12.28
N GLU A 12 2.54 -6.81 -13.61
CA GLU A 12 3.68 -6.97 -14.53
C GLU A 12 4.81 -5.99 -14.22
N TYR A 13 4.50 -4.74 -13.84
CA TYR A 13 5.53 -3.77 -13.48
C TYR A 13 6.28 -4.15 -12.20
N ASN A 14 5.61 -4.77 -11.22
CA ASN A 14 6.31 -5.31 -10.05
C ASN A 14 7.28 -6.43 -10.45
N ALA A 15 6.84 -7.36 -11.30
CA ALA A 15 7.67 -8.46 -11.78
C ALA A 15 8.86 -7.98 -12.63
N GLN A 16 8.69 -6.88 -13.34
CA GLN A 16 9.70 -6.26 -14.21
C GLN A 16 10.52 -5.17 -13.51
N HIS A 17 10.36 -4.93 -12.21
CA HIS A 17 11.05 -3.88 -11.46
C HIS A 17 10.91 -2.47 -12.07
N ARG A 18 9.72 -2.13 -12.58
CA ARG A 18 9.40 -0.82 -13.13
C ARG A 18 8.73 0.08 -12.11
N TYR A 19 8.99 1.37 -12.17
CA TYR A 19 8.23 2.37 -11.45
C TYR A 19 6.77 2.35 -11.92
N GLN A 20 5.84 2.07 -11.02
CA GLN A 20 4.44 1.92 -11.39
C GLN A 20 3.62 3.19 -11.20
N GLY A 21 3.79 3.82 -10.04
CA GLY A 21 3.10 5.06 -9.70
C GLY A 21 1.60 4.99 -9.86
N GLN A 22 1.05 5.98 -10.55
CA GLN A 22 -0.37 6.13 -10.79
C GLN A 22 -0.83 5.51 -12.12
N GLN A 23 0.05 4.87 -12.90
CA GLN A 23 -0.40 4.09 -14.05
C GLN A 23 -1.36 3.00 -13.59
N ASP A 24 -2.54 2.98 -14.23
CA ASP A 24 -3.65 2.10 -13.82
C ASP A 24 -3.56 0.73 -14.51
N ILE A 25 -2.52 -0.04 -14.19
CA ILE A 25 -2.31 -1.40 -14.70
C ILE A 25 -2.89 -2.45 -13.75
N PRO A 26 -3.46 -3.54 -14.30
CA PRO A 26 -4.08 -4.60 -13.51
C PRO A 26 -3.03 -5.50 -12.83
N LEU A 27 -3.51 -6.40 -11.98
CA LEU A 27 -2.73 -7.53 -11.51
C LEU A 27 -2.26 -8.36 -12.70
N SER A 28 -1.02 -8.88 -12.65
CA SER A 28 -0.55 -9.88 -13.61
C SER A 28 -1.34 -11.17 -13.47
N ALA A 29 -1.35 -12.00 -14.52
CA ALA A 29 -1.99 -13.32 -14.44
C ALA A 29 -1.38 -14.17 -13.31
N ALA A 30 -0.05 -14.17 -13.19
CA ALA A 30 0.67 -14.85 -12.12
C ALA A 30 0.34 -14.26 -10.75
N GLY A 31 0.35 -12.92 -10.61
CA GLY A 31 0.01 -12.24 -9.37
C GLY A 31 -1.41 -12.56 -8.91
N ARG A 32 -2.38 -12.54 -9.83
CA ARG A 32 -3.77 -12.92 -9.54
C ARG A 32 -3.88 -14.38 -9.10
N ALA A 33 -3.19 -15.31 -9.77
CA ALA A 33 -3.24 -16.72 -9.47
C ALA A 33 -2.67 -17.07 -8.08
N GLN A 34 -1.72 -16.28 -7.58
CA GLN A 34 -1.12 -16.45 -6.27
C GLN A 34 -2.01 -16.00 -5.11
N LEU A 35 -2.99 -15.12 -5.36
CA LEU A 35 -3.82 -14.58 -4.28
C LEU A 35 -4.81 -15.62 -3.75
N ARG A 36 -5.16 -15.47 -2.47
CA ARG A 36 -6.22 -16.23 -1.81
C ARG A 36 -7.12 -15.30 -0.98
N PRO A 37 -8.34 -15.70 -0.64
CA PRO A 37 -9.16 -14.98 0.33
C PRO A 37 -8.43 -14.79 1.66
N ALA A 38 -8.71 -13.67 2.33
CA ALA A 38 -8.07 -13.32 3.60
C ALA A 38 -8.47 -14.22 4.78
N GLY A 39 -9.60 -14.94 4.64
CA GLY A 39 -10.10 -15.84 5.68
C GLY A 39 -11.00 -15.16 6.71
N PHE A 40 -11.31 -13.90 6.50
CA PHE A 40 -12.34 -13.15 7.23
C PHE A 40 -13.07 -12.20 6.27
N MET A 41 -14.22 -11.66 6.69
CA MET A 41 -15.03 -10.76 5.87
C MET A 41 -15.33 -9.48 6.64
N PRO A 42 -14.88 -8.30 6.15
CA PRO A 42 -15.30 -7.01 6.70
C PRO A 42 -16.64 -6.58 6.13
N ASP A 43 -17.30 -5.62 6.79
CA ASP A 43 -18.53 -5.01 6.25
C ASP A 43 -18.27 -4.21 4.98
N VAL A 44 -17.09 -3.61 4.87
CA VAL A 44 -16.65 -2.77 3.76
C VAL A 44 -15.13 -2.74 3.66
N VAL A 45 -14.61 -2.64 2.44
CA VAL A 45 -13.17 -2.43 2.17
C VAL A 45 -12.96 -1.05 1.58
N TYR A 46 -12.09 -0.25 2.19
CA TYR A 46 -11.64 1.02 1.63
C TYR A 46 -10.47 0.76 0.66
N VAL A 47 -10.59 1.23 -0.57
CA VAL A 47 -9.63 0.89 -1.61
C VAL A 47 -9.09 2.11 -2.34
N SER A 48 -7.84 2.02 -2.78
CA SER A 48 -7.30 2.92 -3.79
C SER A 48 -8.13 2.85 -5.09
N PRO A 49 -8.30 3.94 -5.84
CA PRO A 49 -9.00 3.91 -7.13
C PRO A 49 -8.31 3.04 -8.17
N LEU A 50 -7.00 2.76 -8.03
CA LEU A 50 -6.22 2.03 -9.03
C LEU A 50 -6.65 0.56 -9.11
N ILE A 51 -6.81 0.07 -10.36
CA ILE A 51 -7.44 -1.23 -10.65
C ILE A 51 -6.78 -2.40 -9.91
N ARG A 52 -5.46 -2.42 -9.76
CA ARG A 52 -4.74 -3.47 -9.04
C ARG A 52 -5.16 -3.61 -7.57
N ALA A 53 -5.45 -2.48 -6.89
CA ALA A 53 -5.92 -2.50 -5.50
C ALA A 53 -7.37 -3.01 -5.43
N ARG A 54 -8.24 -2.57 -6.34
CA ARG A 54 -9.63 -3.02 -6.43
C ARG A 54 -9.74 -4.51 -6.74
N GLN A 55 -8.93 -5.00 -7.70
CA GLN A 55 -8.87 -6.43 -8.03
C GLN A 55 -8.33 -7.27 -6.87
N THR A 56 -7.38 -6.73 -6.11
CA THR A 56 -6.86 -7.40 -4.91
C THR A 56 -7.95 -7.49 -3.84
N ALA A 57 -8.66 -6.39 -3.59
CA ALA A 57 -9.75 -6.36 -2.61
C ALA A 57 -10.85 -7.37 -2.95
N GLU A 58 -11.21 -7.50 -4.24
CA GLU A 58 -12.21 -8.47 -4.70
C GLU A 58 -11.79 -9.93 -4.44
N ILE A 59 -10.48 -10.23 -4.56
CA ILE A 59 -9.98 -11.59 -4.31
C ILE A 59 -9.83 -11.86 -2.81
N PHE A 60 -9.40 -10.87 -2.04
CA PHE A 60 -9.25 -11.02 -0.58
C PHE A 60 -10.60 -11.13 0.12
N PHE A 61 -11.60 -10.41 -0.36
CA PHE A 61 -12.92 -10.25 0.27
C PHE A 61 -14.03 -10.36 -0.80
N PRO A 62 -14.26 -11.56 -1.36
CA PRO A 62 -15.20 -11.74 -2.47
C PRO A 62 -16.60 -11.24 -2.14
N GLY A 63 -17.14 -10.37 -2.99
CA GLY A 63 -18.47 -9.79 -2.83
C GLY A 63 -18.60 -8.72 -1.73
N CYS A 64 -17.52 -8.36 -1.05
CA CYS A 64 -17.53 -7.29 -0.07
C CYS A 64 -17.66 -5.91 -0.75
N PRO A 65 -18.52 -5.00 -0.28
CA PRO A 65 -18.61 -3.64 -0.80
C PRO A 65 -17.26 -2.91 -0.72
N GLN A 66 -16.91 -2.20 -1.80
CA GLN A 66 -15.69 -1.40 -1.87
C GLN A 66 -16.02 0.09 -1.87
N ILE A 67 -15.38 0.87 -1.00
CA ILE A 67 -15.43 2.35 -1.01
C ILE A 67 -14.10 2.87 -1.56
N ILE A 68 -14.18 3.57 -2.69
CA ILE A 68 -13.01 4.16 -3.35
C ILE A 68 -12.59 5.42 -2.61
N VAL A 69 -11.32 5.49 -2.21
CA VAL A 69 -10.71 6.65 -1.55
C VAL A 69 -9.61 7.20 -2.45
N GLN A 70 -9.86 8.37 -3.04
CA GLN A 70 -8.98 8.95 -4.07
C GLN A 70 -7.55 9.21 -3.55
N ASP A 71 -7.41 9.66 -2.30
CA ASP A 71 -6.12 10.00 -1.71
C ASP A 71 -5.30 8.79 -1.24
N LEU A 72 -5.84 7.56 -1.40
CA LEU A 72 -5.09 6.31 -1.25
C LEU A 72 -4.37 5.87 -2.55
N ARG A 73 -4.36 6.70 -3.60
CA ARG A 73 -3.54 6.44 -4.81
C ARG A 73 -2.07 6.36 -4.44
N GLU A 74 -1.33 5.55 -5.21
CA GLU A 74 0.13 5.51 -5.10
C GLU A 74 0.75 6.86 -5.44
N MET A 75 2.00 7.06 -5.05
CA MET A 75 2.78 8.23 -5.41
C MET A 75 2.90 8.36 -6.93
N CYS A 76 2.68 9.57 -7.45
CA CYS A 76 2.92 9.86 -8.86
C CYS A 76 4.43 9.96 -9.11
N PHE A 77 4.97 9.05 -9.93
CA PHE A 77 6.39 9.07 -10.30
C PHE A 77 6.67 9.87 -11.58
N GLY A 78 5.64 10.50 -12.17
CA GLY A 78 5.79 11.33 -13.36
C GLY A 78 6.46 10.59 -14.52
N SER A 79 7.44 11.21 -15.15
CA SER A 79 8.15 10.66 -16.31
C SER A 79 8.91 9.34 -16.04
N PHE A 80 9.04 8.91 -14.79
CA PHE A 80 9.68 7.63 -14.46
C PHE A 80 8.70 6.45 -14.50
N GLU A 81 7.39 6.70 -14.54
CA GLU A 81 6.39 5.63 -14.58
C GLU A 81 6.54 4.76 -15.84
N GLY A 82 6.48 3.46 -15.64
CA GLY A 82 6.69 2.46 -16.69
C GLY A 82 8.15 2.16 -17.02
N ARG A 83 9.10 2.95 -16.52
CA ARG A 83 10.54 2.76 -16.80
C ARG A 83 11.16 1.84 -15.73
N HIS A 84 12.02 0.96 -16.19
CA HIS A 84 12.85 0.12 -15.32
C HIS A 84 14.00 0.96 -14.74
N TYR A 85 14.33 0.78 -13.44
CA TYR A 85 15.34 1.62 -12.78
C TYR A 85 16.71 1.54 -13.46
N ILE A 86 17.12 0.39 -13.99
CA ILE A 86 18.40 0.23 -14.74
C ILE A 86 18.41 1.11 -16.00
N HIS A 87 17.28 1.32 -16.65
CA HIS A 87 17.20 2.11 -17.88
C HIS A 87 17.20 3.63 -17.63
N ILE A 88 17.11 4.05 -16.38
CA ILE A 88 17.12 5.47 -16.00
C ILE A 88 18.27 5.82 -15.04
N GLU A 89 19.17 4.89 -14.76
CA GLU A 89 20.28 5.11 -13.83
C GLU A 89 21.25 6.22 -14.28
N HIS A 90 21.29 6.55 -15.57
CA HIS A 90 22.05 7.66 -16.15
C HIS A 90 21.19 8.85 -16.58
N ASP A 91 19.89 8.81 -16.31
CA ASP A 91 18.96 9.92 -16.61
C ASP A 91 19.27 11.09 -15.67
N PRO A 92 19.56 12.32 -16.18
CA PRO A 92 19.92 13.47 -15.33
C PRO A 92 18.85 13.81 -14.28
N ASP A 93 17.58 13.70 -14.64
CA ASP A 93 16.48 13.96 -13.71
C ASP A 93 16.40 12.91 -12.60
N TYR A 94 16.69 11.65 -12.94
CA TYR A 94 16.76 10.56 -11.98
C TYR A 94 17.93 10.75 -10.99
N LEU A 95 19.11 11.12 -11.50
CA LEU A 95 20.29 11.39 -10.69
C LEU A 95 20.05 12.58 -9.75
N ALA A 96 19.51 13.68 -10.27
CA ALA A 96 19.16 14.85 -9.44
C ALA A 96 18.14 14.49 -8.34
N TRP A 97 17.17 13.64 -8.65
CA TRP A 97 16.22 13.15 -7.66
C TRP A 97 16.87 12.26 -6.59
N LEU A 98 17.82 11.41 -6.96
CA LEU A 98 18.57 10.60 -5.99
C LEU A 98 19.47 11.48 -5.10
N GLU A 99 20.16 12.47 -5.66
CA GLU A 99 21.00 13.42 -4.92
C GLU A 99 20.18 14.22 -3.89
N ALA A 100 18.95 14.59 -4.24
CA ALA A 100 18.02 15.23 -3.33
C ALA A 100 17.39 14.26 -2.30
N ASN A 101 17.98 13.09 -2.09
CA ASN A 101 17.43 12.03 -1.22
C ASN A 101 15.95 11.70 -1.52
N LYS A 102 15.58 11.73 -2.80
CA LYS A 102 14.22 11.49 -3.29
C LYS A 102 13.17 12.48 -2.76
N THR A 103 13.58 13.64 -2.24
CA THR A 103 12.67 14.67 -1.70
C THR A 103 12.23 15.70 -2.74
N ALA A 104 13.03 15.93 -3.79
CA ALA A 104 12.66 16.80 -4.89
C ALA A 104 11.43 16.27 -5.63
N ALA A 105 10.65 17.19 -6.23
CA ALA A 105 9.62 16.78 -7.18
C ALA A 105 10.28 16.20 -8.43
N ARG A 106 9.71 15.13 -8.96
CA ARG A 106 10.08 14.62 -10.28
C ARG A 106 9.40 15.45 -11.36
N PRO A 107 9.92 15.49 -12.58
CA PRO A 107 9.18 16.07 -13.70
C PRO A 107 7.77 15.43 -13.77
N ASP A 108 6.74 16.27 -13.75
CA ASP A 108 5.33 15.86 -13.75
C ASP A 108 4.90 14.88 -12.64
N GLY A 109 5.74 14.72 -11.59
CA GLY A 109 5.51 13.84 -10.46
C GLY A 109 5.14 14.56 -9.18
N GLU A 110 4.91 13.77 -8.14
CA GLU A 110 4.54 14.24 -6.81
C GLU A 110 5.77 14.33 -5.90
N ARG A 111 5.83 15.34 -5.02
CA ARG A 111 6.83 15.37 -3.93
C ARG A 111 6.47 14.32 -2.88
N ILE A 112 7.47 13.66 -2.32
CA ILE A 112 7.23 12.65 -1.27
C ILE A 112 6.48 13.22 -0.07
N GLN A 113 6.74 14.48 0.30
CA GLN A 113 6.07 15.12 1.42
C GLN A 113 4.58 15.34 1.14
N ASP A 114 4.21 15.75 -0.08
CA ASP A 114 2.82 15.97 -0.48
C ASP A 114 2.08 14.64 -0.54
N PHE A 115 2.72 13.61 -1.09
CA PHE A 115 2.23 12.23 -1.07
C PHE A 115 1.97 11.73 0.35
N CYS A 116 2.97 11.85 1.25
CA CYS A 116 2.83 11.41 2.63
C CYS A 116 1.72 12.18 3.36
N ASN A 117 1.61 13.49 3.12
CA ASN A 117 0.60 14.32 3.78
C ASN A 117 -0.82 13.93 3.36
N ARG A 118 -1.11 13.81 2.03
CA ARG A 118 -2.44 13.40 1.58
C ARG A 118 -2.81 11.98 2.01
N SER A 119 -1.84 11.06 1.93
CA SER A 119 -2.06 9.65 2.29
C SER A 119 -2.34 9.49 3.79
N CYS A 120 -1.57 10.16 4.63
CA CYS A 120 -1.77 10.13 6.08
C CYS A 120 -3.05 10.87 6.50
N ALA A 121 -3.42 11.96 5.83
CA ALA A 121 -4.68 12.66 6.12
C ALA A 121 -5.89 11.78 5.76
N ALA A 122 -5.86 11.13 4.59
CA ALA A 122 -6.91 10.19 4.20
C ALA A 122 -7.03 9.01 5.17
N PHE A 123 -5.89 8.43 5.56
CA PHE A 123 -5.85 7.34 6.53
C PHE A 123 -6.41 7.77 7.89
N ALA A 124 -5.96 8.91 8.44
CA ALA A 124 -6.42 9.43 9.73
C ALA A 124 -7.93 9.65 9.73
N LYS A 125 -8.46 10.26 8.66
CA LYS A 125 -9.91 10.46 8.49
C LYS A 125 -10.68 9.13 8.56
N LEU A 126 -10.21 8.08 7.86
CA LEU A 126 -10.85 6.77 7.90
C LEU A 126 -10.81 6.14 9.29
N VAL A 127 -9.72 6.32 10.02
CA VAL A 127 -9.60 5.84 11.41
C VAL A 127 -10.60 6.55 12.33
N GLU A 128 -10.66 7.87 12.27
CA GLU A 128 -11.55 8.69 13.10
C GLU A 128 -13.04 8.40 12.81
N GLU A 129 -13.41 8.32 11.53
CA GLU A 129 -14.78 7.96 11.12
C GLU A 129 -15.15 6.54 11.58
N SER A 130 -14.21 5.59 11.50
CA SER A 130 -14.44 4.22 11.94
C SER A 130 -14.57 4.10 13.46
N LEU A 131 -13.79 4.85 14.22
CA LEU A 131 -13.90 4.93 15.68
C LEU A 131 -15.22 5.57 16.11
N ALA A 132 -15.61 6.68 15.47
CA ALA A 132 -16.90 7.35 15.75
C ALA A 132 -18.11 6.44 15.47
N GLN A 133 -17.98 5.53 14.49
CA GLN A 133 -18.98 4.53 14.14
C GLN A 133 -18.88 3.23 14.96
N HIS A 134 -18.00 3.17 15.95
CA HIS A 134 -17.73 1.98 16.79
C HIS A 134 -17.41 0.71 16.00
N LYS A 135 -16.78 0.85 14.83
CA LYS A 135 -16.37 -0.30 14.03
C LYS A 135 -15.32 -1.13 14.77
N GLN A 136 -15.42 -2.45 14.63
CA GLN A 136 -14.44 -3.37 15.22
C GLN A 136 -13.19 -3.52 14.35
N GLN A 137 -13.32 -3.27 13.04
CA GLN A 137 -12.22 -3.38 12.09
C GLN A 137 -12.32 -2.32 10.99
N LEU A 138 -11.16 -1.90 10.50
CA LEU A 138 -10.97 -1.04 9.31
C LEU A 138 -10.05 -1.77 8.35
N VAL A 139 -10.51 -2.03 7.12
CA VAL A 139 -9.72 -2.73 6.10
C VAL A 139 -9.45 -1.78 4.94
N ILE A 140 -8.16 -1.59 4.62
CA ILE A 140 -7.66 -0.73 3.56
C ILE A 140 -6.79 -1.55 2.61
N VAL A 141 -7.09 -1.51 1.31
CA VAL A 141 -6.24 -2.11 0.27
C VAL A 141 -5.68 -1.02 -0.62
N ALA A 142 -4.38 -0.84 -0.57
CA ALA A 142 -3.68 0.25 -1.27
C ALA A 142 -2.31 -0.21 -1.83
N HIS A 143 -1.24 0.53 -1.53
CA HIS A 143 0.06 0.42 -2.17
C HIS A 143 1.19 0.39 -1.14
N GLY A 144 2.41 0.03 -1.60
CA GLY A 144 3.61 0.04 -0.76
C GLY A 144 3.96 1.43 -0.24
N GLY A 145 3.83 2.46 -1.09
CA GLY A 145 4.05 3.84 -0.66
C GLY A 145 3.09 4.29 0.44
N ILE A 146 1.82 3.88 0.37
CA ILE A 146 0.83 4.18 1.42
C ILE A 146 1.23 3.50 2.75
N GLN A 147 1.68 2.24 2.70
CA GLN A 147 2.18 1.55 3.90
C GLN A 147 3.37 2.31 4.51
N MET A 148 4.35 2.68 3.67
CA MET A 148 5.52 3.45 4.12
C MET A 148 5.12 4.80 4.74
N ALA A 149 4.24 5.56 4.08
CA ALA A 149 3.81 6.88 4.57
C ALA A 149 3.07 6.79 5.92
N VAL A 150 2.09 5.89 6.02
CA VAL A 150 1.27 5.72 7.23
C VAL A 150 2.11 5.18 8.38
N MET A 151 2.89 4.12 8.14
CA MET A 151 3.62 3.44 9.20
C MET A 151 4.83 4.23 9.68
N SER A 152 5.50 5.00 8.82
CA SER A 152 6.58 5.89 9.28
C SER A 152 6.07 7.04 10.15
N ARG A 153 4.84 7.50 9.93
CA ARG A 153 4.22 8.56 10.73
C ARG A 153 3.62 8.06 12.03
N TYR A 154 2.88 6.97 12.00
CA TYR A 154 2.04 6.51 13.11
C TYR A 154 2.48 5.16 13.71
N GLY A 155 3.26 4.34 13.00
CA GLY A 155 3.58 2.96 13.39
C GLY A 155 4.54 2.82 14.57
N LEU A 156 4.30 1.81 15.40
CA LEU A 156 5.19 1.32 16.46
C LEU A 156 5.47 -0.18 16.24
N PRO A 157 6.73 -0.64 16.48
CA PRO A 157 7.91 0.15 16.85
C PRO A 157 8.34 1.10 15.74
N ARG A 158 9.08 2.18 16.04
CA ARG A 158 9.59 3.10 15.03
C ARG A 158 10.61 2.40 14.14
N ARG A 159 10.49 2.61 12.83
CA ARG A 159 11.40 2.09 11.79
C ARG A 159 11.61 3.16 10.72
N ASP A 160 12.63 2.98 9.90
CA ASP A 160 12.87 3.83 8.75
C ASP A 160 11.75 3.69 7.71
N TYR A 161 11.55 4.73 6.93
CA TYR A 161 10.46 4.82 5.94
C TYR A 161 10.39 3.60 5.03
N HIS A 162 11.51 3.18 4.46
CA HIS A 162 11.55 2.08 3.50
C HIS A 162 11.33 0.69 4.12
N ASP A 163 11.60 0.53 5.43
CA ASP A 163 11.40 -0.73 6.14
C ASP A 163 9.91 -1.12 6.27
N TRP A 164 9.03 -0.15 6.01
CA TRP A 164 7.59 -0.35 6.02
C TRP A 164 7.00 -0.74 4.66
N CYS A 165 7.84 -1.02 3.65
CA CYS A 165 7.36 -1.52 2.36
C CYS A 165 7.09 -3.02 2.43
N GLY A 166 5.87 -3.41 2.76
CA GLY A 166 5.45 -4.82 2.77
C GLY A 166 5.48 -5.48 1.39
N PRO A 167 5.50 -6.82 1.32
CA PRO A 167 5.44 -7.56 0.05
C PRO A 167 4.11 -7.34 -0.65
N ASN A 168 4.05 -7.64 -1.95
CA ASN A 168 2.78 -7.70 -2.68
C ASN A 168 1.81 -8.69 -2.00
N ALA A 169 0.54 -8.35 -1.96
CA ALA A 169 -0.50 -9.13 -1.27
C ALA A 169 -0.30 -9.26 0.27
N GLY A 170 0.58 -8.44 0.83
CA GLY A 170 0.87 -8.40 2.27
C GLY A 170 0.55 -7.06 2.91
N GLY A 171 0.77 -6.99 4.20
CA GLY A 171 0.56 -5.76 4.97
C GLY A 171 0.61 -5.97 6.45
N TYR A 172 -0.12 -5.13 7.17
CA TYR A 172 -0.04 -5.01 8.61
C TYR A 172 -1.43 -5.12 9.24
N ARG A 173 -1.53 -5.89 10.31
CA ARG A 173 -2.62 -5.80 11.27
C ARG A 173 -2.15 -4.96 12.45
N LEU A 174 -2.93 -3.91 12.75
CA LEU A 174 -2.56 -2.84 13.68
C LEU A 174 -3.64 -2.68 14.75
N ASP A 175 -3.24 -2.26 15.94
CA ASP A 175 -4.14 -1.81 16.98
C ASP A 175 -4.15 -0.28 17.08
N VAL A 176 -5.31 0.29 17.36
CA VAL A 176 -5.54 1.75 17.46
C VAL A 176 -5.74 2.22 18.91
N ALA A 177 -5.42 1.40 19.91
CA ALA A 177 -5.70 1.72 21.31
C ALA A 177 -5.17 3.10 21.74
N ASN A 178 -4.03 3.52 21.20
CA ASN A 178 -3.40 4.80 21.52
C ASN A 178 -3.74 5.92 20.53
N TRP A 179 -4.59 5.68 19.53
CA TRP A 179 -4.87 6.67 18.48
C TRP A 179 -5.39 7.99 19.03
N GLN A 180 -6.32 7.94 19.97
CA GLN A 180 -6.94 9.13 20.56
C GLN A 180 -6.00 9.93 21.49
N THR A 181 -4.92 9.31 21.95
CA THR A 181 -3.97 9.90 22.91
C THR A 181 -2.77 10.52 22.21
N ASP A 182 -2.16 9.78 21.31
CA ASP A 182 -0.87 10.17 20.70
C ASP A 182 -0.81 9.87 19.18
N HIS A 183 -1.91 9.48 18.57
CA HIS A 183 -2.00 9.09 17.17
C HIS A 183 -1.01 7.99 16.76
N THR A 184 -0.77 7.00 17.64
CA THR A 184 0.08 5.86 17.30
C THR A 184 -0.71 4.59 17.01
N LEU A 185 -0.09 3.73 16.18
CA LEU A 185 -0.59 2.43 15.75
C LEU A 185 0.37 1.36 16.24
N GLN A 186 -0.11 0.42 17.04
CA GLN A 186 0.70 -0.71 17.46
C GLN A 186 0.67 -1.81 16.39
N LEU A 187 1.83 -2.20 15.86
CA LEU A 187 1.94 -3.36 15.00
C LEU A 187 1.63 -4.62 15.81
N LEU A 188 0.61 -5.37 15.40
CA LEU A 188 0.26 -6.67 15.97
C LEU A 188 0.95 -7.81 15.22
N GLU A 189 0.84 -7.81 13.89
CA GLU A 189 1.50 -8.79 13.02
C GLU A 189 1.64 -8.29 11.59
N THR A 190 2.53 -8.91 10.84
CA THR A 190 2.56 -8.83 9.38
C THR A 190 1.68 -9.92 8.81
N VAL A 191 0.88 -9.58 7.80
CA VAL A 191 -0.02 -10.53 7.14
C VAL A 191 0.31 -10.66 5.65
N GLN A 192 0.02 -11.84 5.07
CA GLN A 192 0.15 -12.08 3.63
C GLN A 192 -0.91 -13.07 3.16
N TYR A 193 -1.62 -12.70 2.11
CA TYR A 193 -2.74 -13.51 1.59
C TYR A 193 -2.40 -14.11 0.22
N THR A 194 -1.32 -14.89 0.19
CA THR A 194 -0.90 -15.69 -0.96
C THR A 194 -1.08 -17.19 -0.68
N LYS A 195 -1.25 -17.98 -1.74
CA LYS A 195 -1.21 -19.44 -1.66
C LYS A 195 0.21 -19.89 -1.31
N ALA A 196 0.34 -20.97 -0.55
CA ALA A 196 1.65 -21.58 -0.31
C ALA A 196 2.29 -21.97 -1.65
N THR A 197 3.55 -21.66 -1.84
CA THR A 197 4.33 -22.16 -2.96
C THR A 197 4.53 -23.67 -2.79
N GLN A 198 4.26 -24.45 -3.83
CA GLN A 198 4.34 -25.94 -3.80
C GLN A 198 5.75 -26.49 -3.57
N SER A 199 6.73 -25.69 -3.14
CA SER A 199 8.11 -26.11 -2.94
C SER A 199 8.46 -26.56 -1.52
N GLU A 200 7.51 -26.61 -0.58
CA GLU A 200 7.76 -27.10 0.79
C GLU A 200 7.12 -28.47 1.12
N THR A 201 6.62 -29.21 0.13
CA THR A 201 6.04 -30.55 0.35
C THR A 201 6.85 -31.63 -0.36
N ALA A 202 8.18 -31.57 -0.27
CA ALA A 202 9.04 -32.65 -0.71
C ALA A 202 10.26 -32.76 0.20
N LEU A 203 10.05 -33.30 1.38
CA LEU A 203 11.06 -34.01 2.21
C LEU A 203 10.36 -35.03 3.09
#